data_31ebf2439a945975ee7d9bcfa7c3b3e6
#
_entry.id   31ebf2439a945975ee7d9bcfa7c3b3e6
#
_cell.length_a   1.000
_cell.length_b   1.000
_cell.length_c   1.000
_cell.angle_alpha   90.00
_cell.angle_beta   90.00
_cell.angle_gamma   90.00
#
_symmetry.space_group_name_H-M   'P 1'
#
loop_
_entity.id
_entity.type
_entity.pdbx_description
1 polymer ?
#
loop_
_entity_poly.entity_id
_entity_poly.type
_entity_poly.pdbx_seq_one_letter_code
_entity_poly.pdbx_strand_id
1 'polypeptide(L)'
;LIEIEETHHVAVEQTVMERILNKALDSDVDMDRLERLLDLREQEIKRQERQNFVRDLSAVQMAYKNIEQNAINKHTNSKYATLDQYIDAVKDGLATYKFALFYRIKNQTEKNVTIEITLSHPSGNEISTEGTFPIDSTGSKNSIQSLGSTLTYARRYLLGMLLNLASKEDDTDG
;
A
#
# COMPACT_ATOMS: atom_id res chain seq x y z
N LEU A 1 16.00 -30.28 -45.74
CA LEU A 1 16.64 -30.34 -44.40
C LEU A 1 15.81 -29.45 -43.49
N ILE A 2 14.99 -30.10 -42.67
CA ILE A 2 14.19 -29.44 -41.61
C ILE A 2 14.93 -29.73 -40.33
N GLU A 3 15.51 -28.70 -39.73
CA GLU A 3 16.06 -28.76 -38.37
C GLU A 3 14.88 -28.85 -37.40
N ILE A 4 14.89 -29.91 -36.61
CA ILE A 4 13.96 -30.11 -35.49
C ILE A 4 14.55 -29.36 -34.30
N GLU A 5 13.91 -28.25 -33.88
CA GLU A 5 14.22 -27.58 -32.64
C GLU A 5 13.99 -28.54 -31.46
N GLU A 6 15.06 -28.84 -30.75
CA GLU A 6 15.02 -29.51 -29.45
C GLU A 6 14.27 -28.63 -28.46
N THR A 7 13.07 -29.04 -28.10
CA THR A 7 12.32 -28.47 -27.00
C THR A 7 13.05 -28.77 -25.72
N HIS A 8 13.72 -27.77 -25.18
CA HIS A 8 14.23 -27.79 -23.81
C HIS A 8 13.05 -27.98 -22.84
N HIS A 9 12.88 -29.19 -22.33
CA HIS A 9 12.12 -29.47 -21.12
C HIS A 9 12.80 -28.77 -19.96
N VAL A 10 12.30 -27.57 -19.61
CA VAL A 10 12.60 -26.96 -18.33
C VAL A 10 12.03 -27.90 -17.27
N ALA A 11 12.88 -28.62 -16.56
CA ALA A 11 12.48 -29.39 -15.40
C ALA A 11 11.85 -28.40 -14.38
N VAL A 12 10.55 -28.50 -14.21
CA VAL A 12 9.84 -27.73 -13.19
C VAL A 12 10.34 -28.21 -11.85
N GLU A 13 11.19 -27.43 -11.19
CA GLU A 13 11.60 -27.72 -9.83
C GLU A 13 10.37 -27.86 -8.93
N GLN A 14 10.13 -29.07 -8.44
CA GLN A 14 9.04 -29.35 -7.53
C GLN A 14 9.17 -28.43 -6.30
N THR A 15 8.09 -27.74 -5.99
CA THR A 15 8.04 -26.90 -4.78
C THR A 15 8.25 -27.79 -3.56
N VAL A 16 8.73 -27.19 -2.46
CA VAL A 16 8.90 -27.92 -1.19
C VAL A 16 7.58 -28.55 -0.74
N MET A 17 6.44 -27.92 -1.07
CA MET A 17 5.11 -28.44 -0.78
C MET A 17 4.81 -29.71 -1.59
N GLU A 18 5.08 -29.72 -2.90
CA GLU A 18 4.89 -30.90 -3.73
C GLU A 18 5.77 -32.07 -3.27
N ARG A 19 7.00 -31.82 -2.84
CA ARG A 19 7.87 -32.85 -2.26
C ARG A 19 7.31 -33.42 -0.96
N ILE A 20 6.76 -32.59 -0.07
CA ILE A 20 6.11 -33.01 1.17
C ILE A 20 4.87 -33.87 0.87
N LEU A 21 4.01 -33.39 -0.05
CA LEU A 21 2.80 -34.10 -0.45
C LEU A 21 3.12 -35.46 -1.09
N ASN A 22 4.06 -35.53 -2.03
CA ASN A 22 4.47 -36.78 -2.66
C ASN A 22 5.01 -37.76 -1.62
N LYS A 23 5.84 -37.29 -0.66
CA LYS A 23 6.36 -38.13 0.40
C LYS A 23 5.28 -38.61 1.38
N ALA A 24 4.24 -37.82 1.59
CA ALA A 24 3.08 -38.21 2.40
C ALA A 24 2.20 -39.26 1.70
N LEU A 25 2.11 -39.21 0.37
CA LEU A 25 1.36 -40.19 -0.42
C LEU A 25 2.08 -41.56 -0.54
N ASP A 26 3.43 -41.55 -0.47
CA ASP A 26 4.25 -42.75 -0.66
C ASP A 26 4.55 -43.52 0.66
N SER A 27 4.16 -43.00 1.81
CA SER A 27 4.44 -43.59 3.10
C SER A 27 3.23 -43.59 4.02
N ASP A 28 3.20 -44.54 4.99
CA ASP A 28 2.23 -44.59 6.09
C ASP A 28 2.49 -43.40 7.06
N VAL A 29 2.19 -42.18 6.57
CA VAL A 29 2.43 -40.92 7.32
C VAL A 29 1.28 -40.69 8.28
N ASP A 30 1.60 -40.42 9.53
CA ASP A 30 0.67 -39.91 10.52
C ASP A 30 0.10 -38.57 10.04
N MET A 31 -1.17 -38.57 9.64
CA MET A 31 -1.87 -37.42 9.08
C MET A 31 -1.91 -36.26 10.08
N ASP A 32 -2.07 -36.51 11.37
CA ASP A 32 -2.08 -35.47 12.40
C ASP A 32 -0.72 -34.76 12.49
N ARG A 33 0.36 -35.53 12.33
CA ARG A 33 1.71 -34.97 12.32
C ARG A 33 1.98 -34.15 11.06
N LEU A 34 1.48 -34.59 9.91
CA LEU A 34 1.60 -33.87 8.65
C LEU A 34 0.84 -32.55 8.72
N GLU A 35 -0.40 -32.55 9.21
CA GLU A 35 -1.22 -31.36 9.38
C GLU A 35 -0.52 -30.31 10.26
N ARG A 36 0.01 -30.73 11.42
CA ARG A 36 0.79 -29.85 12.30
C ARG A 36 2.02 -29.25 11.63
N LEU A 37 2.72 -30.04 10.81
CA LEU A 37 3.89 -29.52 10.07
C LEU A 37 3.49 -28.49 8.99
N LEU A 38 2.37 -28.70 8.32
CA LEU A 38 1.83 -27.76 7.35
C LEU A 38 1.38 -26.44 8.01
N ASP A 39 0.72 -26.54 9.17
CA ASP A 39 0.33 -25.37 9.96
C ASP A 39 1.53 -24.56 10.43
N LEU A 40 2.54 -25.22 10.98
CA LEU A 40 3.78 -24.58 11.41
C LEU A 40 4.49 -23.87 10.24
N ARG A 41 4.49 -24.49 9.08
CA ARG A 41 5.04 -23.88 7.87
C ARG A 41 4.25 -22.66 7.42
N GLU A 42 2.92 -22.74 7.42
CA GLU A 42 2.08 -21.59 7.07
C GLU A 42 2.32 -20.42 8.03
N GLN A 43 2.43 -20.68 9.32
CA GLN A 43 2.76 -19.66 10.32
C GLN A 43 4.14 -19.03 10.05
N GLU A 44 5.14 -19.86 9.71
CA GLU A 44 6.48 -19.35 9.40
C GLU A 44 6.48 -18.50 8.11
N ILE A 45 5.75 -18.90 7.07
CA ILE A 45 5.57 -18.10 5.85
C ILE A 45 4.94 -16.75 6.18
N LYS A 46 3.82 -16.74 6.91
CA LYS A 46 3.14 -15.51 7.34
C LYS A 46 4.05 -14.60 8.17
N ARG A 47 4.85 -15.19 9.07
CA ARG A 47 5.85 -14.45 9.84
C ARG A 47 6.89 -13.79 8.95
N GLN A 48 7.43 -14.54 7.98
CA GLN A 48 8.43 -14.04 7.04
C GLN A 48 7.86 -12.94 6.12
N GLU A 49 6.64 -13.13 5.62
CA GLU A 49 5.92 -12.15 4.83
C GLU A 49 5.72 -10.84 5.60
N ARG A 50 5.33 -10.94 6.88
CA ARG A 50 5.20 -9.77 7.76
C ARG A 50 6.53 -9.06 7.99
N GLN A 51 7.60 -9.81 8.21
CA GLN A 51 8.94 -9.25 8.38
C GLN A 51 9.41 -8.52 7.11
N ASN A 52 9.19 -9.11 5.93
CA ASN A 52 9.51 -8.49 4.66
C ASN A 52 8.74 -7.19 4.48
N PHE A 53 7.43 -7.19 4.73
CA PHE A 53 6.60 -5.98 4.68
C PHE A 53 7.15 -4.86 5.57
N VAL A 54 7.44 -5.16 6.85
CA VAL A 54 7.93 -4.15 7.81
C VAL A 54 9.31 -3.63 7.41
N ARG A 55 10.22 -4.53 6.98
CA ARG A 55 11.55 -4.15 6.50
C ARG A 55 11.46 -3.19 5.32
N ASP A 56 10.65 -3.55 4.31
CA ASP A 56 10.53 -2.81 3.08
C ASP A 56 9.81 -1.46 3.31
N LEU A 57 8.79 -1.43 4.17
CA LEU A 57 8.13 -0.18 4.57
C LEU A 57 9.10 0.75 5.32
N SER A 58 9.91 0.22 6.21
CA SER A 58 10.94 1.00 6.91
C SER A 58 11.96 1.60 5.93
N ALA A 59 12.36 0.83 4.91
CA ALA A 59 13.27 1.32 3.87
C ALA A 59 12.63 2.42 3.01
N VAL A 60 11.35 2.30 2.68
CA VAL A 60 10.58 3.36 2.00
C VAL A 60 10.57 4.63 2.85
N GLN A 61 10.28 4.52 4.15
CA GLN A 61 10.25 5.67 5.05
C GLN A 61 11.61 6.38 5.18
N MET A 62 12.70 5.62 5.16
CA MET A 62 14.06 6.20 5.16
C MET A 62 14.41 6.93 3.85
N ALA A 63 13.75 6.58 2.75
CA ALA A 63 13.99 7.14 1.42
C ALA A 63 13.11 8.36 1.08
N TYR A 64 12.26 8.82 2.00
CA TYR A 64 11.37 9.95 1.75
C TYR A 64 12.15 11.23 1.43
N LYS A 65 11.69 11.92 0.40
CA LYS A 65 12.18 13.25 0.07
C LYS A 65 11.50 14.29 0.97
N ASN A 66 12.20 15.39 1.22
CA ASN A 66 11.61 16.53 1.92
C ASN A 66 10.39 17.06 1.16
N ILE A 67 9.31 17.32 1.89
CA ILE A 67 8.10 17.94 1.36
C ILE A 67 8.18 19.43 1.67
N GLU A 68 8.19 20.26 0.62
CA GLU A 68 8.24 21.71 0.73
C GLU A 68 6.84 22.30 0.56
N GLN A 69 6.54 23.36 1.31
CA GLN A 69 5.28 24.08 1.19
C GLN A 69 5.40 25.21 0.17
N ASN A 70 5.14 24.91 -1.11
CA ASN A 70 5.31 25.86 -2.22
C ASN A 70 3.99 26.51 -2.68
N ALA A 71 2.83 26.01 -2.22
CA ALA A 71 1.53 26.58 -2.54
C ALA A 71 1.06 27.55 -1.45
N ILE A 72 0.29 28.58 -1.84
CA ILE A 72 -0.28 29.56 -0.92
C ILE A 72 -1.80 29.41 -0.92
N ASN A 73 -2.37 29.21 0.25
CA ASN A 73 -3.81 29.30 0.44
C ASN A 73 -4.21 30.78 0.50
N LYS A 74 -4.91 31.26 -0.52
CA LYS A 74 -5.33 32.67 -0.63
C LYS A 74 -6.32 33.11 0.47
N HIS A 75 -7.02 32.19 1.12
CA HIS A 75 -8.00 32.50 2.16
C HIS A 75 -7.33 32.69 3.54
N THR A 76 -6.34 31.87 3.85
CA THR A 76 -5.64 31.91 5.14
C THR A 76 -4.26 32.57 5.06
N ASN A 77 -3.79 32.86 3.85
CA ASN A 77 -2.43 33.35 3.55
C ASN A 77 -1.33 32.42 4.09
N SER A 78 -1.66 31.14 4.35
CA SER A 78 -0.71 30.13 4.79
C SER A 78 -0.14 29.35 3.60
N LYS A 79 1.10 28.90 3.75
CA LYS A 79 1.72 27.97 2.79
C LYS A 79 1.24 26.56 3.07
N TYR A 80 1.21 25.73 2.04
CA TYR A 80 0.91 24.32 2.18
C TYR A 80 1.60 23.51 1.08
N ALA A 81 1.82 22.21 1.35
CA ALA A 81 2.29 21.27 0.34
C ALA A 81 1.10 20.66 -0.42
N THR A 82 1.21 20.57 -1.73
CA THR A 82 0.17 20.01 -2.59
C THR A 82 0.20 18.47 -2.60
N LEU A 83 -0.87 17.83 -3.06
CA LEU A 83 -0.95 16.36 -3.13
C LEU A 83 0.15 15.75 -4.00
N ASP A 84 0.50 16.39 -5.12
CA ASP A 84 1.57 15.95 -6.01
C ASP A 84 2.94 15.97 -5.33
N GLN A 85 3.21 16.95 -4.45
CA GLN A 85 4.45 16.99 -3.67
C GLN A 85 4.54 15.83 -2.67
N TYR A 86 3.43 15.45 -2.02
CA TYR A 86 3.37 14.26 -1.18
C TYR A 86 3.60 12.98 -1.98
N ILE A 87 2.97 12.86 -3.14
CA ILE A 87 3.15 11.71 -4.03
C ILE A 87 4.60 11.63 -4.52
N ASP A 88 5.18 12.75 -4.96
CA ASP A 88 6.56 12.82 -5.45
C ASP A 88 7.58 12.45 -4.37
N ALA A 89 7.29 12.75 -3.11
CA ALA A 89 8.17 12.41 -2.00
C ALA A 89 8.29 10.90 -1.77
N VAL A 90 7.26 10.12 -2.11
CA VAL A 90 7.20 8.68 -1.79
C VAL A 90 7.24 7.75 -2.99
N LYS A 91 6.92 8.22 -4.20
CA LYS A 91 6.72 7.37 -5.39
C LYS A 91 7.91 6.48 -5.73
N ASP A 92 9.13 7.01 -5.63
CA ASP A 92 10.35 6.27 -5.98
C ASP A 92 10.62 5.14 -4.97
N GLY A 93 10.42 5.42 -3.68
CA GLY A 93 10.53 4.43 -2.61
C GLY A 93 9.46 3.34 -2.75
N LEU A 94 8.21 3.74 -2.94
CA LEU A 94 7.10 2.79 -3.13
C LEU A 94 7.34 1.88 -4.35
N ALA A 95 7.79 2.46 -5.48
CA ALA A 95 8.09 1.70 -6.70
C ALA A 95 9.26 0.72 -6.48
N THR A 96 10.34 1.16 -5.83
CA THR A 96 11.54 0.34 -5.55
C THR A 96 11.19 -0.90 -4.73
N TYR A 97 10.36 -0.72 -3.70
CA TYR A 97 9.94 -1.80 -2.80
C TYR A 97 8.59 -2.43 -3.19
N LYS A 98 8.09 -2.12 -4.40
CA LYS A 98 6.89 -2.73 -5.01
C LYS A 98 5.60 -2.55 -4.20
N PHE A 99 5.49 -1.49 -3.43
CA PHE A 99 4.25 -1.12 -2.79
C PHE A 99 3.25 -0.55 -3.79
N ALA A 100 1.98 -0.95 -3.66
CA ALA A 100 0.86 -0.37 -4.38
C ALA A 100 -0.01 0.45 -3.42
N LEU A 101 -0.40 1.65 -3.87
CA LEU A 101 -1.21 2.59 -3.09
C LEU A 101 -2.52 2.85 -3.84
N PHE A 102 -3.65 2.68 -3.18
CA PHE A 102 -4.96 2.95 -3.77
C PHE A 102 -5.91 3.61 -2.79
N TYR A 103 -6.87 4.34 -3.35
CA TYR A 103 -7.92 5.02 -2.61
C TYR A 103 -9.27 4.47 -3.01
N ARG A 104 -10.16 4.35 -2.04
CA ARG A 104 -11.53 3.90 -2.26
C ARG A 104 -12.51 4.80 -1.49
N ILE A 105 -13.58 5.21 -2.16
CA ILE A 105 -14.71 5.85 -1.49
C ILE A 105 -15.51 4.72 -0.83
N LYS A 106 -15.60 4.74 0.49
CA LYS A 106 -16.36 3.77 1.31
C LYS A 106 -17.82 4.16 1.41
N ASN A 107 -18.05 5.46 1.61
CA ASN A 107 -19.38 6.01 1.75
C ASN A 107 -19.39 7.48 1.27
N GLN A 108 -20.52 7.92 0.73
CA GLN A 108 -20.74 9.28 0.33
C GLN A 108 -22.18 9.69 0.62
N THR A 109 -22.33 10.85 1.24
CA THR A 109 -23.61 11.54 1.47
C THR A 109 -23.56 12.92 0.81
N GLU A 110 -24.64 13.70 0.90
CA GLU A 110 -24.63 15.08 0.43
C GLU A 110 -23.64 15.99 1.19
N LYS A 111 -23.33 15.65 2.45
CA LYS A 111 -22.50 16.49 3.34
C LYS A 111 -21.10 15.96 3.57
N ASN A 112 -20.89 14.65 3.46
CA ASN A 112 -19.64 14.01 3.83
C ASN A 112 -19.25 12.92 2.83
N VAL A 113 -17.94 12.66 2.73
CA VAL A 113 -17.38 11.53 2.02
C VAL A 113 -16.39 10.80 2.94
N THR A 114 -16.49 9.46 3.02
CA THR A 114 -15.55 8.60 3.71
C THR A 114 -14.64 7.94 2.69
N ILE A 115 -13.35 8.13 2.87
CA ILE A 115 -12.30 7.64 1.97
C ILE A 115 -11.36 6.74 2.77
N GLU A 116 -11.03 5.61 2.19
CA GLU A 116 -9.99 4.71 2.66
C GLU A 116 -8.79 4.78 1.73
N ILE A 117 -7.60 4.76 2.31
CA ILE A 117 -6.34 4.56 1.61
C ILE A 117 -5.74 3.23 2.07
N THR A 118 -5.27 2.43 1.13
CA THR A 118 -4.62 1.14 1.40
C THR A 118 -3.25 1.11 0.73
N LEU A 119 -2.26 0.67 1.47
CA LEU A 119 -0.92 0.35 1.02
C LEU A 119 -0.76 -1.16 1.07
N SER A 120 -0.56 -1.81 -0.07
CA SER A 120 -0.36 -3.26 -0.18
C SER A 120 1.04 -3.59 -0.69
N HIS A 121 1.51 -4.79 -0.37
CA HIS A 121 2.82 -5.30 -0.72
C HIS A 121 2.73 -6.71 -1.34
N PRO A 122 3.67 -7.13 -2.23
CA PRO A 122 3.68 -8.46 -2.84
C PRO A 122 3.74 -9.63 -1.84
N SER A 123 4.12 -9.39 -0.58
CA SER A 123 4.04 -10.39 0.49
C SER A 123 2.62 -10.71 0.96
N GLY A 124 1.59 -10.11 0.35
CA GLY A 124 0.20 -10.28 0.78
C GLY A 124 -0.20 -9.44 2.00
N ASN A 125 0.74 -8.71 2.62
CA ASN A 125 0.42 -7.82 3.72
C ASN A 125 -0.03 -6.45 3.23
N GLU A 126 -0.94 -5.84 3.98
CA GLU A 126 -1.43 -4.49 3.72
C GLU A 126 -1.68 -3.72 5.01
N ILE A 127 -1.68 -2.40 4.92
CA ILE A 127 -2.16 -1.49 5.95
C ILE A 127 -3.11 -0.49 5.32
N SER A 128 -4.12 -0.07 6.07
CA SER A 128 -5.08 0.93 5.62
C SER A 128 -5.44 1.90 6.73
N THR A 129 -5.90 3.07 6.33
CA THR A 129 -6.55 4.03 7.21
C THR A 129 -7.71 4.68 6.47
N GLU A 130 -8.69 5.18 7.20
CA GLU A 130 -9.83 5.88 6.61
C GLU A 130 -10.14 7.17 7.36
N GLY A 131 -10.82 8.07 6.68
CA GLY A 131 -11.29 9.32 7.26
C GLY A 131 -12.58 9.79 6.61
N THR A 132 -13.41 10.46 7.38
CA THR A 132 -14.63 11.10 6.90
C THR A 132 -14.43 12.60 6.83
N PHE A 133 -14.63 13.17 5.67
CA PHE A 133 -14.39 14.57 5.34
C PHE A 133 -15.70 15.25 4.94
N PRO A 134 -15.96 16.47 5.41
CA PRO A 134 -17.10 17.25 4.92
C PRO A 134 -16.89 17.66 3.46
N ILE A 135 -17.97 17.67 2.68
CA ILE A 135 -17.91 18.18 1.31
C ILE A 135 -17.66 19.69 1.36
N ASP A 136 -16.62 20.15 0.67
CA ASP A 136 -16.24 21.56 0.61
C ASP A 136 -17.24 22.38 -0.19
N SER A 137 -18.20 22.97 0.49
CA SER A 137 -19.24 23.83 -0.09
C SER A 137 -18.87 25.32 -0.13
N THR A 138 -17.60 25.68 0.08
CA THR A 138 -17.14 27.07 0.12
C THR A 138 -17.08 27.72 -1.27
N GLY A 139 -17.47 28.99 -1.35
CA GLY A 139 -17.43 29.78 -2.58
C GLY A 139 -18.53 29.41 -3.59
N SER A 140 -18.26 29.66 -4.89
CA SER A 140 -19.19 29.40 -5.99
C SER A 140 -19.00 28.04 -6.67
N LYS A 141 -18.50 27.04 -5.95
CA LYS A 141 -18.25 25.71 -6.49
C LYS A 141 -19.56 24.98 -6.77
N ASN A 142 -19.63 24.29 -7.90
CA ASN A 142 -20.70 23.31 -8.13
C ASN A 142 -20.40 22.01 -7.34
N SER A 143 -21.38 21.09 -7.28
CA SER A 143 -21.27 19.85 -6.49
C SER A 143 -20.09 18.97 -6.90
N ILE A 144 -19.75 18.91 -8.19
CA ILE A 144 -18.61 18.15 -8.71
C ILE A 144 -17.28 18.77 -8.26
N GLN A 145 -17.16 20.09 -8.35
CA GLN A 145 -15.98 20.83 -7.90
C GLN A 145 -15.80 20.73 -6.39
N SER A 146 -16.87 20.78 -5.63
CA SER A 146 -16.88 20.61 -4.18
C SER A 146 -16.35 19.23 -3.78
N LEU A 147 -16.87 18.18 -4.40
CA LEU A 147 -16.39 16.82 -4.19
C LEU A 147 -14.91 16.65 -4.59
N GLY A 148 -14.52 17.13 -5.79
CA GLY A 148 -13.14 17.06 -6.27
C GLY A 148 -12.15 17.76 -5.35
N SER A 149 -12.50 18.93 -4.80
CA SER A 149 -11.70 19.65 -3.79
C SER A 149 -11.53 18.81 -2.52
N THR A 150 -12.63 18.26 -1.99
CA THR A 150 -12.60 17.39 -0.80
C THR A 150 -11.77 16.14 -1.03
N LEU A 151 -11.91 15.46 -2.17
CA LEU A 151 -11.12 14.26 -2.49
C LEU A 151 -9.62 14.55 -2.56
N THR A 152 -9.22 15.68 -3.13
CA THR A 152 -7.81 16.07 -3.19
C THR A 152 -7.25 16.34 -1.80
N TYR A 153 -8.01 17.06 -0.98
CA TYR A 153 -7.66 17.34 0.42
C TYR A 153 -7.52 16.03 1.22
N ALA A 154 -8.56 15.19 1.19
CA ALA A 154 -8.60 13.94 1.91
C ALA A 154 -7.44 12.99 1.54
N ARG A 155 -7.15 12.87 0.25
CA ARG A 155 -6.03 12.03 -0.23
C ARG A 155 -4.70 12.49 0.35
N ARG A 156 -4.44 13.78 0.42
CA ARG A 156 -3.22 14.33 1.00
C ARG A 156 -3.10 14.00 2.48
N TYR A 157 -4.16 14.20 3.27
CA TYR A 157 -4.17 13.89 4.71
C TYR A 157 -4.03 12.41 4.99
N LEU A 158 -4.78 11.57 4.28
CA LEU A 158 -4.70 10.12 4.47
C LEU A 158 -3.34 9.56 4.07
N LEU A 159 -2.72 10.09 3.00
CA LEU A 159 -1.37 9.70 2.60
C LEU A 159 -0.35 10.09 3.66
N GLY A 160 -0.44 11.33 4.18
CA GLY A 160 0.41 11.80 5.27
C GLY A 160 0.30 10.93 6.51
N MET A 161 -0.93 10.63 6.94
CA MET A 161 -1.18 9.76 8.10
C MET A 161 -0.69 8.34 7.90
N LEU A 162 -1.01 7.71 6.77
CA LEU A 162 -0.66 6.30 6.50
C LEU A 162 0.85 6.07 6.45
N LEU A 163 1.58 7.00 5.85
CA LEU A 163 3.03 6.90 5.63
C LEU A 163 3.86 7.72 6.63
N ASN A 164 3.21 8.36 7.61
CA ASN A 164 3.86 9.24 8.59
C ASN A 164 4.70 10.34 7.93
N LEU A 165 4.08 11.06 6.96
CA LEU A 165 4.73 12.17 6.26
C LEU A 165 4.37 13.49 6.93
N ALA A 166 5.37 14.36 7.11
CA ALA A 166 5.19 15.73 7.55
C ALA A 166 5.83 16.70 6.54
N SER A 167 5.23 17.86 6.35
CA SER A 167 5.88 18.97 5.65
C SER A 167 6.67 19.82 6.65
N LYS A 168 7.68 20.54 6.18
CA LYS A 168 8.65 21.26 7.06
C LYS A 168 8.04 22.30 8.00
N GLU A 169 6.79 22.70 7.82
CA GLU A 169 6.13 23.75 8.59
C GLU A 169 4.82 23.29 9.26
N ASP A 170 4.58 21.97 9.33
CA ASP A 170 3.35 21.43 9.94
C ASP A 170 3.27 21.71 11.47
N ASP A 171 4.39 22.08 12.12
CA ASP A 171 4.46 22.36 13.56
C ASP A 171 4.28 23.85 13.94
N THR A 172 3.96 24.73 12.99
CA THR A 172 3.89 26.19 13.28
C THR A 172 2.49 26.70 13.62
N ASP A 173 1.49 25.84 13.65
CA ASP A 173 0.09 26.18 13.97
C ASP A 173 -0.27 25.89 15.44
N GLY A 174 0.61 26.26 16.37
CA GLY A 174 0.42 26.23 17.82
C GLY A 174 0.33 27.62 18.41
#